data_73c07dd32ef3bf70869cb83c67278127
#
_entry.id   73c07dd32ef3bf70869cb83c67278127
#
_cell.length_a   1.000
_cell.length_b   1.000
_cell.length_c   1.000
_cell.angle_alpha   90.00
_cell.angle_beta   90.00
_cell.angle_gamma   90.00
#
_symmetry.space_group_name_H-M   'P 1'
#
loop_
_entity.id
_entity.type
_entity.pdbx_description
1 polymer ?
#
loop_
_entity_poly.entity_id
_entity_poly.type
_entity_poly.pdbx_seq_one_letter_code
_entity_poly.pdbx_strand_id
1 'polypeptide(L)'
;MSFKLPVYHAPDFSQPKFQDAPNVQTAPVLQAGVAPENYHSTSMFPEYFKVNGQWLLAKESRMDSSVVLQDGQLLVVENRNLQPGDQVVLGRTEQGEDGIYLHANGFYEEGRDHDDQFVFRQGRSRETSYARDYDELMELLRYEKVHGKVVWVMGPAFAFDSDARAAMQAMVENGYVHGLMAGNALATHDLEGALFHTALGQDIYTQRPQPNGHYNHLDVINLARQSGSIPQFIQDHNIQDGIIYSCVAHHVPIVLAGSIRDDGPLPGVIGDAYQAAGAMRDMVRDATCVICLATMLHTIATGNMTPCFRVLADGTIRPLYIYTVDADEFVVNKLLDRGSLSAKTIVTNVQDFITIVARGLKVI
;
A
#
# COMPACT_ATOMS: atom_id res chain seq x y z
N MET A 1 11.49 22.74 4.11
CA MET A 1 10.42 23.32 3.23
C MET A 1 9.14 22.59 3.56
N SER A 2 7.97 23.25 3.57
CA SER A 2 6.71 22.56 3.78
C SER A 2 6.36 21.74 2.54
N PHE A 3 5.86 20.50 2.74
CA PHE A 3 5.38 19.64 1.66
C PHE A 3 4.28 20.33 0.86
N LYS A 4 4.34 20.20 -0.47
CA LYS A 4 3.31 20.69 -1.40
C LYS A 4 2.90 19.57 -2.33
N LEU A 5 1.58 19.37 -2.49
CA LEU A 5 1.08 18.44 -3.50
C LEU A 5 1.43 18.93 -4.90
N PRO A 6 1.89 18.03 -5.80
CA PRO A 6 2.02 18.37 -7.21
C PRO A 6 0.65 18.67 -7.81
N VAL A 7 0.61 19.58 -8.76
CA VAL A 7 -0.60 19.93 -9.48
C VAL A 7 -0.84 18.92 -10.60
N TYR A 8 -2.07 18.44 -10.71
CA TYR A 8 -2.45 17.58 -11.83
C TYR A 8 -2.85 18.43 -13.03
N HIS A 9 -2.23 18.16 -14.16
CA HIS A 9 -2.54 18.80 -15.44
C HIS A 9 -3.40 17.83 -16.28
N ALA A 10 -4.69 18.13 -16.40
CA ALA A 10 -5.59 17.32 -17.20
C ALA A 10 -5.26 17.42 -18.71
N PRO A 11 -5.57 16.39 -19.50
CA PRO A 11 -5.40 16.45 -20.95
C PRO A 11 -6.29 17.55 -21.56
N ASP A 12 -5.79 18.20 -22.60
CA ASP A 12 -6.58 19.11 -23.40
C ASP A 12 -7.40 18.32 -24.45
N PHE A 13 -8.62 17.96 -24.09
CA PHE A 13 -9.54 17.22 -24.96
C PHE A 13 -10.18 18.05 -26.09
N SER A 14 -9.82 19.33 -26.23
CA SER A 14 -10.23 20.17 -27.38
C SER A 14 -9.43 19.86 -28.65
N GLN A 15 -8.29 19.16 -28.52
CA GLN A 15 -7.45 18.81 -29.65
C GLN A 15 -8.19 17.89 -30.63
N PRO A 16 -7.96 18.04 -31.97
CA PRO A 16 -8.66 17.25 -32.99
C PRO A 16 -8.60 15.74 -32.77
N LYS A 17 -7.44 15.20 -32.38
CA LYS A 17 -7.25 13.78 -32.10
C LYS A 17 -8.23 13.21 -31.06
N PHE A 18 -8.66 14.02 -30.10
CA PHE A 18 -9.62 13.62 -29.07
C PHE A 18 -11.05 13.89 -29.47
N GLN A 19 -11.29 14.97 -30.25
CA GLN A 19 -12.62 15.27 -30.76
C GLN A 19 -13.09 14.20 -31.75
N ASP A 20 -12.22 13.78 -32.65
CA ASP A 20 -12.50 12.78 -33.69
C ASP A 20 -12.45 11.32 -33.17
N ALA A 21 -11.93 11.09 -31.99
CA ALA A 21 -11.85 9.75 -31.38
C ALA A 21 -13.25 9.12 -31.23
N PRO A 22 -13.40 7.81 -31.44
CA PRO A 22 -14.68 7.12 -31.24
C PRO A 22 -15.04 7.05 -29.74
N ASN A 23 -16.29 6.72 -29.45
CA ASN A 23 -16.63 6.22 -28.11
C ASN A 23 -16.05 4.83 -27.90
N VAL A 24 -15.74 4.49 -26.64
CA VAL A 24 -15.32 3.13 -26.29
C VAL A 24 -16.39 2.11 -26.69
N GLN A 25 -15.92 0.94 -27.10
CA GLN A 25 -16.76 -0.23 -27.28
C GLN A 25 -16.78 -1.05 -26.01
N THR A 26 -17.86 -1.78 -25.77
CA THR A 26 -17.99 -2.71 -24.65
C THR A 26 -18.49 -4.07 -25.11
N ALA A 27 -18.17 -5.11 -24.36
CA ALA A 27 -18.77 -6.42 -24.49
C ALA A 27 -19.18 -6.99 -23.14
N PRO A 28 -20.28 -7.79 -23.09
CA PRO A 28 -20.72 -8.37 -21.84
C PRO A 28 -19.79 -9.50 -21.40
N VAL A 29 -19.58 -9.62 -20.11
CA VAL A 29 -18.99 -10.79 -19.47
C VAL A 29 -19.98 -11.94 -19.60
N LEU A 30 -19.54 -13.06 -20.15
CA LEU A 30 -20.37 -14.26 -20.33
C LEU A 30 -20.21 -15.27 -19.19
N GLN A 31 -19.03 -15.31 -18.58
CA GLN A 31 -18.68 -16.22 -17.49
C GLN A 31 -18.01 -15.44 -16.36
N ALA A 32 -18.40 -15.68 -15.12
CA ALA A 32 -17.79 -15.04 -13.95
C ALA A 32 -16.26 -15.19 -13.95
N GLY A 33 -15.57 -14.09 -13.70
CA GLY A 33 -14.10 -14.05 -13.65
C GLY A 33 -13.38 -14.09 -14.99
N VAL A 34 -14.10 -14.03 -16.13
CA VAL A 34 -13.51 -14.11 -17.47
C VAL A 34 -13.83 -12.83 -18.25
N ALA A 35 -12.81 -12.02 -18.50
CA ALA A 35 -12.95 -10.85 -19.36
C ALA A 35 -13.22 -11.26 -20.83
N PRO A 36 -13.99 -10.48 -21.61
CA PRO A 36 -14.20 -10.74 -23.03
C PRO A 36 -12.90 -10.56 -23.83
N GLU A 37 -12.87 -11.12 -25.05
CA GLU A 37 -11.73 -10.92 -25.95
C GLU A 37 -11.51 -9.42 -26.20
N ASN A 38 -10.25 -9.04 -26.38
CA ASN A 38 -9.84 -7.66 -26.66
C ASN A 38 -10.20 -6.63 -25.56
N TYR A 39 -10.44 -7.09 -24.31
CA TYR A 39 -10.66 -6.19 -23.21
C TYR A 39 -9.46 -5.25 -22.98
N HIS A 40 -9.73 -4.04 -22.48
CA HIS A 40 -8.69 -3.12 -22.04
C HIS A 40 -8.19 -3.52 -20.65
N SER A 41 -6.86 -3.66 -20.53
CA SER A 41 -6.20 -3.89 -19.23
C SER A 41 -5.63 -2.58 -18.70
N THR A 42 -6.05 -2.22 -17.49
CA THR A 42 -5.64 -0.96 -16.86
C THR A 42 -4.15 -0.93 -16.51
N SER A 43 -3.58 0.26 -16.55
CA SER A 43 -2.21 0.59 -16.21
C SER A 43 -2.10 1.28 -14.83
N MET A 44 -0.92 1.82 -14.52
CA MET A 44 -0.70 2.67 -13.35
C MET A 44 -1.03 4.15 -13.57
N PHE A 45 -1.30 4.57 -14.82
CA PHE A 45 -1.53 5.98 -15.14
C PHE A 45 -3.01 6.36 -15.05
N PRO A 46 -3.34 7.67 -14.95
CA PRO A 46 -4.69 8.14 -15.17
C PRO A 46 -5.18 7.78 -16.58
N GLU A 47 -6.31 7.11 -16.68
CA GLU A 47 -6.91 6.67 -17.93
C GLU A 47 -8.27 7.30 -18.16
N TYR A 48 -8.45 7.81 -19.36
CA TYR A 48 -9.68 8.44 -19.81
C TYR A 48 -10.36 7.61 -20.89
N PHE A 49 -11.67 7.54 -20.80
CA PHE A 49 -12.50 6.75 -21.70
C PHE A 49 -13.59 7.65 -22.30
N LYS A 50 -13.74 7.65 -23.64
CA LYS A 50 -14.76 8.44 -24.29
C LYS A 50 -16.11 7.71 -24.27
N VAL A 51 -17.04 8.24 -23.50
CA VAL A 51 -18.38 7.67 -23.30
C VAL A 51 -19.40 8.75 -23.70
N ASN A 52 -20.30 8.45 -24.64
CA ASN A 52 -21.31 9.38 -25.15
C ASN A 52 -20.73 10.75 -25.56
N GLY A 53 -19.58 10.73 -26.20
CA GLY A 53 -18.88 11.93 -26.68
C GLY A 53 -18.09 12.70 -25.63
N GLN A 54 -18.08 12.26 -24.36
CA GLN A 54 -17.35 12.89 -23.26
C GLN A 54 -16.20 12.01 -22.77
N TRP A 55 -15.06 12.63 -22.47
CA TRP A 55 -13.94 11.95 -21.86
C TRP A 55 -14.10 11.87 -20.34
N LEU A 56 -14.22 10.66 -19.82
CA LEU A 56 -14.39 10.38 -18.40
C LEU A 56 -13.11 9.76 -17.83
N LEU A 57 -12.65 10.26 -16.68
CA LEU A 57 -11.55 9.65 -15.93
C LEU A 57 -12.06 8.43 -15.15
N ALA A 58 -11.36 7.31 -15.27
CA ALA A 58 -11.50 6.23 -14.31
C ALA A 58 -10.97 6.72 -12.94
N LYS A 59 -11.86 6.90 -11.96
CA LYS A 59 -11.51 7.52 -10.66
C LYS A 59 -10.68 6.63 -9.76
N GLU A 60 -10.72 5.33 -9.99
CA GLU A 60 -9.82 4.35 -9.37
C GLU A 60 -8.79 3.92 -10.41
N SER A 61 -7.54 3.74 -9.98
CA SER A 61 -6.52 3.09 -10.79
C SER A 61 -6.06 1.81 -10.10
N ARG A 62 -5.79 0.81 -10.90
CA ARG A 62 -5.16 -0.44 -10.49
C ARG A 62 -4.62 -1.12 -11.73
N MET A 63 -3.37 -1.59 -11.67
CA MET A 63 -2.82 -2.39 -12.76
C MET A 63 -3.55 -3.73 -12.92
N ASP A 64 -3.51 -4.26 -14.15
CA ASP A 64 -3.99 -5.60 -14.47
C ASP A 64 -5.46 -5.84 -14.11
N SER A 65 -6.30 -4.84 -14.34
CA SER A 65 -7.75 -4.89 -14.11
C SER A 65 -8.51 -4.55 -15.39
N SER A 66 -9.80 -4.82 -15.40
CA SER A 66 -10.72 -4.41 -16.48
C SER A 66 -11.49 -3.16 -16.08
N VAL A 67 -11.97 -2.42 -17.07
CA VAL A 67 -12.88 -1.30 -16.85
C VAL A 67 -14.29 -1.71 -17.24
N VAL A 68 -15.21 -1.64 -16.29
CA VAL A 68 -16.65 -1.92 -16.49
C VAL A 68 -17.38 -0.60 -16.62
N LEU A 69 -18.16 -0.46 -17.68
CA LEU A 69 -19.09 0.65 -17.87
C LEU A 69 -20.46 0.27 -17.32
N GLN A 70 -20.86 0.89 -16.22
CA GLN A 70 -22.15 0.67 -15.57
C GLN A 70 -22.83 2.00 -15.30
N ASP A 71 -24.04 2.19 -15.79
CA ASP A 71 -24.86 3.40 -15.59
C ASP A 71 -24.13 4.72 -15.91
N GLY A 72 -23.27 4.69 -16.95
CA GLY A 72 -22.44 5.82 -17.35
C GLY A 72 -21.22 6.09 -16.45
N GLN A 73 -20.94 5.21 -15.49
CA GLN A 73 -19.77 5.27 -14.64
C GLN A 73 -18.72 4.21 -15.02
N LEU A 74 -17.46 4.54 -14.80
CA LEU A 74 -16.34 3.64 -15.04
C LEU A 74 -15.89 3.02 -13.71
N LEU A 75 -15.95 1.69 -13.63
CA LEU A 75 -15.52 0.90 -12.47
C LEU A 75 -14.28 0.10 -12.85
N VAL A 76 -13.21 0.20 -12.07
CA VAL A 76 -12.00 -0.63 -12.23
C VAL A 76 -12.17 -1.90 -11.42
N VAL A 77 -12.29 -3.03 -12.12
CA VAL A 77 -12.64 -4.33 -11.54
C VAL A 77 -11.55 -5.35 -11.85
N GLU A 78 -11.07 -6.04 -10.82
CA GLU A 78 -10.19 -7.20 -11.02
C GLU A 78 -10.92 -8.28 -11.81
N ASN A 79 -10.25 -8.87 -12.81
CA ASN A 79 -10.89 -9.86 -13.69
C ASN A 79 -11.60 -10.98 -12.92
N ARG A 80 -11.02 -11.47 -11.82
CA ARG A 80 -11.63 -12.50 -10.95
C ARG A 80 -12.97 -12.10 -10.34
N ASN A 81 -13.27 -10.80 -10.26
CA ASN A 81 -14.49 -10.25 -9.65
C ASN A 81 -15.54 -9.88 -10.70
N LEU A 82 -15.24 -10.02 -12.00
CA LEU A 82 -16.19 -9.76 -13.08
C LEU A 82 -17.40 -10.69 -12.96
N GLN A 83 -18.60 -10.13 -13.16
CA GLN A 83 -19.86 -10.87 -13.12
C GLN A 83 -20.50 -10.97 -14.49
N PRO A 84 -21.24 -12.05 -14.80
CA PRO A 84 -21.98 -12.17 -16.04
C PRO A 84 -22.90 -10.96 -16.24
N GLY A 85 -22.81 -10.32 -17.42
CA GLY A 85 -23.56 -9.12 -17.78
C GLY A 85 -22.79 -7.82 -17.64
N ASP A 86 -21.66 -7.78 -16.89
CA ASP A 86 -20.79 -6.62 -16.79
C ASP A 86 -20.34 -6.17 -18.20
N GLN A 87 -20.49 -4.89 -18.51
CA GLN A 87 -20.09 -4.32 -19.81
C GLN A 87 -18.62 -3.87 -19.72
N VAL A 88 -17.71 -4.72 -20.17
CA VAL A 88 -16.26 -4.48 -20.12
C VAL A 88 -15.81 -3.68 -21.34
N VAL A 89 -15.02 -2.63 -21.11
CA VAL A 89 -14.43 -1.79 -22.15
C VAL A 89 -13.43 -2.60 -22.97
N LEU A 90 -13.53 -2.47 -24.29
CA LEU A 90 -12.67 -3.11 -25.27
C LEU A 90 -11.68 -2.11 -25.89
N GLY A 91 -10.53 -2.60 -26.33
CA GLY A 91 -9.51 -1.84 -27.02
C GLY A 91 -8.13 -2.07 -26.43
N ARG A 92 -7.10 -1.93 -27.27
CA ARG A 92 -5.69 -2.10 -26.85
C ARG A 92 -4.80 -0.95 -27.31
N THR A 93 -5.40 0.09 -27.86
CA THR A 93 -4.72 1.35 -28.14
C THR A 93 -4.99 2.35 -27.03
N GLU A 94 -4.03 3.25 -26.75
CA GLU A 94 -4.03 4.09 -25.56
C GLU A 94 -3.81 5.58 -25.89
N GLN A 95 -3.95 5.95 -27.19
CA GLN A 95 -3.72 7.32 -27.66
C GLN A 95 -4.99 7.99 -28.20
N GLY A 96 -6.14 7.32 -28.07
CA GLY A 96 -7.45 7.81 -28.46
C GLY A 96 -8.14 6.99 -29.56
N GLU A 97 -7.43 6.08 -30.24
CA GLU A 97 -7.94 5.35 -31.41
C GLU A 97 -9.16 4.48 -31.08
N ASP A 98 -9.15 3.85 -29.91
CA ASP A 98 -10.26 3.04 -29.39
C ASP A 98 -11.17 3.84 -28.40
N GLY A 99 -11.01 5.16 -28.34
CA GLY A 99 -11.70 5.98 -27.33
C GLY A 99 -11.09 5.84 -25.93
N ILE A 100 -9.85 5.34 -25.84
CA ILE A 100 -9.09 5.15 -24.61
C ILE A 100 -7.84 6.03 -24.67
N TYR A 101 -7.59 6.82 -23.63
CA TYR A 101 -6.41 7.67 -23.54
C TYR A 101 -5.71 7.50 -22.18
N LEU A 102 -4.46 7.04 -22.24
CA LEU A 102 -3.58 6.91 -21.09
C LEU A 102 -2.77 8.21 -20.93
N HIS A 103 -2.91 8.86 -19.77
CA HIS A 103 -2.29 10.15 -19.50
C HIS A 103 -1.08 10.01 -18.57
N ALA A 104 0.08 9.73 -19.16
CA ALA A 104 1.32 9.48 -18.42
C ALA A 104 1.90 10.74 -17.75
N ASN A 105 1.61 11.94 -18.27
CA ASN A 105 2.31 13.17 -17.92
C ASN A 105 1.51 14.09 -16.98
N GLY A 106 0.43 13.61 -16.35
CA GLY A 106 -0.50 14.43 -15.56
C GLY A 106 0.11 15.14 -14.35
N PHE A 107 1.21 14.64 -13.80
CA PHE A 107 1.88 15.18 -12.61
C PHE A 107 3.28 15.75 -12.90
N TYR A 108 3.66 15.92 -14.16
CA TYR A 108 4.96 16.49 -14.48
C TYR A 108 4.96 18.00 -14.27
N GLU A 109 5.99 18.50 -13.59
CA GLU A 109 6.30 19.94 -13.55
C GLU A 109 6.96 20.35 -14.88
N GLU A 110 6.43 21.39 -15.53
CA GLU A 110 7.07 22.01 -16.68
C GLU A 110 8.48 22.48 -16.28
N GLY A 111 9.51 21.97 -16.96
CA GLY A 111 10.92 22.37 -16.75
C GLY A 111 11.83 21.25 -16.24
N ARG A 112 11.34 20.04 -16.02
CA ARG A 112 12.18 18.85 -15.91
C ARG A 112 12.21 18.14 -17.26
N ASP A 113 13.12 18.56 -18.12
CA ASP A 113 13.36 17.93 -19.42
C ASP A 113 13.72 16.46 -19.26
N HIS A 114 12.88 15.59 -19.86
CA HIS A 114 13.19 14.18 -20.08
C HIS A 114 14.35 13.93 -21.05
N ASP A 115 14.84 14.99 -21.70
CA ASP A 115 15.90 14.98 -22.70
C ASP A 115 17.29 15.38 -22.15
N ASP A 116 17.51 15.33 -20.84
CA ASP A 116 18.86 15.46 -20.33
C ASP A 116 19.73 14.27 -20.75
N GLN A 117 20.32 14.41 -21.90
CA GLN A 117 21.02 13.41 -22.69
C GLN A 117 22.28 12.84 -22.04
N PHE A 118 22.63 13.22 -20.82
CA PHE A 118 23.76 12.64 -20.12
C PHE A 118 23.57 12.67 -18.60
N VAL A 119 22.78 11.75 -18.08
CA VAL A 119 22.71 11.51 -16.65
C VAL A 119 23.71 10.42 -16.31
N PHE A 120 24.79 10.75 -15.63
CA PHE A 120 25.79 9.79 -15.16
C PHE A 120 25.18 8.67 -14.28
N ARG A 121 23.97 8.91 -13.73
CA ARG A 121 23.25 7.97 -12.87
C ARG A 121 21.74 8.09 -13.11
N GLN A 122 21.16 7.10 -13.74
CA GLN A 122 19.71 6.98 -13.93
C GLN A 122 18.97 6.46 -12.68
N GLY A 123 19.69 6.09 -11.62
CA GLY A 123 19.14 5.60 -10.36
C GLY A 123 20.04 5.96 -9.19
N ARG A 124 19.48 5.88 -7.97
CA ARG A 124 20.27 6.09 -6.75
C ARG A 124 21.26 4.94 -6.58
N SER A 125 22.52 5.28 -6.36
CA SER A 125 23.53 4.30 -5.97
C SER A 125 23.64 4.23 -4.44
N ARG A 126 24.18 3.13 -3.93
CA ARG A 126 24.48 2.95 -2.49
C ARG A 126 25.39 4.04 -1.90
N GLU A 127 26.08 4.80 -2.75
CA GLU A 127 26.93 5.90 -2.35
C GLU A 127 26.15 7.22 -2.11
N THR A 128 24.85 7.24 -2.40
CA THR A 128 24.00 8.41 -2.20
C THR A 128 23.37 8.37 -0.81
N SER A 129 23.47 9.45 -0.06
CA SER A 129 22.83 9.59 1.25
C SER A 129 21.31 9.57 1.14
N TYR A 130 20.66 8.82 2.01
CA TYR A 130 19.19 8.82 2.16
C TYR A 130 18.65 9.97 3.03
N ALA A 131 19.52 10.86 3.53
CA ALA A 131 19.10 11.94 4.43
C ALA A 131 17.96 12.80 3.85
N ARG A 132 18.03 13.14 2.55
CA ARG A 132 16.96 13.89 1.87
C ARG A 132 15.66 13.12 1.78
N ASP A 133 15.73 11.79 1.61
CA ASP A 133 14.54 10.96 1.55
C ASP A 133 13.83 10.88 2.89
N TYR A 134 14.59 10.84 3.98
CA TYR A 134 14.03 10.93 5.32
C TYR A 134 13.37 12.28 5.57
N ASP A 135 14.00 13.38 5.18
CA ASP A 135 13.44 14.72 5.33
C ASP A 135 12.14 14.86 4.53
N GLU A 136 12.15 14.44 3.26
CA GLU A 136 10.97 14.45 2.39
C GLU A 136 9.85 13.55 2.93
N LEU A 137 10.16 12.37 3.43
CA LEU A 137 9.19 11.47 4.05
C LEU A 137 8.58 12.07 5.31
N MET A 138 9.38 12.68 6.18
CA MET A 138 8.88 13.31 7.40
C MET A 138 7.98 14.50 7.11
N GLU A 139 8.32 15.32 6.11
CA GLU A 139 7.45 16.42 5.65
C GLU A 139 6.14 15.88 5.06
N LEU A 140 6.21 14.82 4.24
CA LEU A 140 5.03 14.14 3.72
C LEU A 140 4.16 13.59 4.87
N LEU A 141 4.75 12.88 5.82
CA LEU A 141 4.00 12.31 6.95
C LEU A 141 3.31 13.37 7.80
N ARG A 142 3.97 14.53 8.05
CA ARG A 142 3.33 15.67 8.74
C ARG A 142 2.10 16.17 7.99
N TYR A 143 2.18 16.24 6.67
CA TYR A 143 1.06 16.63 5.83
C TYR A 143 -0.05 15.56 5.83
N GLU A 144 0.32 14.29 5.61
CA GLU A 144 -0.63 13.18 5.49
C GLU A 144 -1.33 12.84 6.81
N LYS A 145 -0.72 13.12 7.94
CA LYS A 145 -1.36 13.00 9.27
C LYS A 145 -2.70 13.74 9.35
N VAL A 146 -2.79 14.89 8.67
CA VAL A 146 -3.96 15.78 8.73
C VAL A 146 -4.82 15.70 7.47
N HIS A 147 -4.20 15.49 6.31
CA HIS A 147 -4.84 15.64 5.00
C HIS A 147 -4.97 14.34 4.22
N GLY A 148 -4.49 13.23 4.77
CA GLY A 148 -4.42 11.97 4.05
C GLY A 148 -4.76 10.74 4.88
N LYS A 149 -4.42 9.58 4.31
CA LYS A 149 -4.51 8.28 4.94
C LYS A 149 -3.21 7.51 4.71
N VAL A 150 -2.44 7.32 5.77
CA VAL A 150 -1.17 6.57 5.73
C VAL A 150 -1.43 5.13 6.14
N VAL A 151 -1.15 4.18 5.25
CA VAL A 151 -1.24 2.74 5.52
C VAL A 151 0.16 2.16 5.62
N TRP A 152 0.41 1.41 6.69
CA TRP A 152 1.68 0.75 6.94
C TRP A 152 1.56 -0.75 6.67
N VAL A 153 2.50 -1.28 5.91
CA VAL A 153 2.60 -2.71 5.56
C VAL A 153 3.88 -3.25 6.19
N MET A 154 3.74 -4.10 7.19
CA MET A 154 4.86 -4.44 8.05
C MET A 154 5.15 -5.94 8.10
N GLY A 155 6.43 -6.30 7.98
CA GLY A 155 6.93 -7.63 8.27
C GLY A 155 7.24 -7.84 9.76
N PRO A 156 7.53 -9.08 10.18
CA PRO A 156 7.74 -9.43 11.60
C PRO A 156 9.02 -8.86 12.22
N ALA A 157 9.98 -8.35 11.43
CA ALA A 157 11.26 -7.84 11.91
C ALA A 157 11.13 -6.74 12.98
N PHE A 158 10.04 -5.98 12.97
CA PHE A 158 9.77 -4.95 13.97
C PHE A 158 9.56 -5.49 15.37
N ALA A 159 8.98 -6.68 15.47
CA ALA A 159 8.67 -7.27 16.76
C ALA A 159 9.92 -7.77 17.52
N PHE A 160 11.06 -7.88 16.84
CA PHE A 160 12.29 -8.45 17.42
C PHE A 160 13.12 -7.42 18.20
N ASP A 161 12.72 -6.15 18.20
CA ASP A 161 13.45 -5.08 18.85
C ASP A 161 12.51 -4.16 19.65
N SER A 162 12.86 -3.92 20.92
CA SER A 162 12.04 -3.14 21.84
C SER A 162 11.92 -1.68 21.43
N ASP A 163 13.01 -1.08 20.91
CA ASP A 163 13.03 0.33 20.55
C ASP A 163 12.21 0.57 19.28
N ALA A 164 12.29 -0.36 18.30
CA ALA A 164 11.46 -0.31 17.08
C ALA A 164 9.97 -0.46 17.40
N ARG A 165 9.60 -1.38 18.34
CA ARG A 165 8.23 -1.54 18.82
C ARG A 165 7.73 -0.26 19.47
N ALA A 166 8.51 0.32 20.38
CA ALA A 166 8.17 1.57 21.06
C ALA A 166 8.04 2.76 20.09
N ALA A 167 8.95 2.85 19.11
CA ALA A 167 8.89 3.87 18.10
C ALA A 167 7.60 3.76 17.25
N MET A 168 7.25 2.53 16.81
CA MET A 168 6.02 2.33 16.04
C MET A 168 4.76 2.56 16.86
N GLN A 169 4.74 2.15 18.13
CA GLN A 169 3.67 2.48 19.07
C GLN A 169 3.48 3.99 19.16
N ALA A 170 4.55 4.77 19.36
CA ALA A 170 4.48 6.22 19.40
C ALA A 170 3.97 6.83 18.08
N MET A 171 4.30 6.24 16.92
CA MET A 171 3.74 6.66 15.64
C MET A 171 2.22 6.47 15.58
N VAL A 172 1.70 5.35 16.09
CA VAL A 172 0.26 5.09 16.20
C VAL A 172 -0.41 6.10 17.12
N GLU A 173 0.09 6.24 18.33
CA GLU A 173 -0.45 7.13 19.39
C GLU A 173 -0.48 8.60 18.93
N ASN A 174 0.46 8.99 18.09
CA ASN A 174 0.53 10.34 17.55
C ASN A 174 -0.18 10.52 16.19
N GLY A 175 -0.97 9.52 15.72
CA GLY A 175 -1.83 9.66 14.56
C GLY A 175 -1.10 9.64 13.20
N TYR A 176 0.06 9.01 13.11
CA TYR A 176 0.79 8.80 11.85
C TYR A 176 0.46 7.45 11.19
N VAL A 177 -0.42 6.66 11.80
CA VAL A 177 -0.84 5.34 11.31
C VAL A 177 -2.36 5.33 11.18
N HIS A 178 -2.86 5.25 9.95
CA HIS A 178 -4.30 5.23 9.67
C HIS A 178 -4.80 3.84 9.28
N GLY A 179 -3.89 2.90 9.08
CA GLY A 179 -4.17 1.49 8.82
C GLY A 179 -2.89 0.67 8.89
N LEU A 180 -3.01 -0.56 9.38
CA LEU A 180 -1.93 -1.54 9.45
C LEU A 180 -2.29 -2.78 8.64
N MET A 181 -1.41 -3.18 7.73
CA MET A 181 -1.48 -4.45 7.03
C MET A 181 -0.25 -5.28 7.37
N ALA A 182 -0.46 -6.53 7.78
CA ALA A 182 0.64 -7.42 8.15
C ALA A 182 0.25 -8.89 7.95
N GLY A 183 1.24 -9.77 8.12
CA GLY A 183 1.00 -11.20 8.28
C GLY A 183 0.76 -11.58 9.74
N ASN A 184 0.24 -12.79 9.95
CA ASN A 184 0.09 -13.38 11.27
C ASN A 184 1.37 -13.28 12.12
N ALA A 185 2.54 -13.45 11.50
CA ALA A 185 3.82 -13.44 12.20
C ALA A 185 4.13 -12.12 12.91
N LEU A 186 3.86 -10.95 12.30
CA LEU A 186 4.05 -9.68 12.98
C LEU A 186 3.21 -9.60 14.25
N ALA A 187 1.91 -9.88 14.13
CA ALA A 187 0.99 -9.76 15.25
C ALA A 187 1.33 -10.77 16.37
N THR A 188 1.68 -12.01 16.00
CA THR A 188 2.06 -13.03 16.98
C THR A 188 3.30 -12.60 17.76
N HIS A 189 4.38 -12.17 17.08
CA HIS A 189 5.62 -11.81 17.76
C HIS A 189 5.54 -10.47 18.49
N ASP A 190 4.72 -9.53 18.05
CA ASP A 190 4.49 -8.29 18.79
C ASP A 190 3.74 -8.56 20.11
N LEU A 191 2.71 -9.42 20.07
CA LEU A 191 2.00 -9.84 21.28
C LEU A 191 2.87 -10.75 22.17
N GLU A 192 3.76 -11.56 21.60
CA GLU A 192 4.78 -12.31 22.35
C GLU A 192 5.73 -11.37 23.08
N GLY A 193 6.17 -10.29 22.39
CA GLY A 193 7.00 -9.25 22.97
C GLY A 193 6.33 -8.56 24.16
N ALA A 194 5.04 -8.27 24.03
CA ALA A 194 4.26 -7.63 25.08
C ALA A 194 4.02 -8.53 26.30
N LEU A 195 3.82 -9.84 26.09
CA LEU A 195 3.46 -10.77 27.18
C LEU A 195 4.69 -11.42 27.82
N PHE A 196 5.67 -11.84 27.03
CA PHE A 196 6.81 -12.63 27.46
C PHE A 196 8.17 -11.93 27.30
N HIS A 197 8.18 -10.72 26.73
CA HIS A 197 9.39 -9.94 26.43
C HIS A 197 10.36 -10.67 25.46
N THR A 198 9.80 -11.57 24.64
CA THR A 198 10.53 -12.31 23.61
C THR A 198 9.87 -12.17 22.24
N ALA A 199 10.65 -12.38 21.18
CA ALA A 199 10.16 -12.60 19.85
C ALA A 199 10.97 -13.72 19.19
N LEU A 200 10.31 -14.76 18.68
CA LEU A 200 10.94 -16.02 18.27
C LEU A 200 11.85 -16.63 19.37
N GLY A 201 11.47 -16.48 20.64
CA GLY A 201 12.22 -17.00 21.76
C GLY A 201 13.51 -16.23 22.11
N GLN A 202 13.75 -15.10 21.48
CA GLN A 202 14.84 -14.17 21.85
C GLN A 202 14.28 -13.01 22.66
N ASP A 203 15.00 -12.61 23.67
CA ASP A 203 14.69 -11.42 24.47
C ASP A 203 14.79 -10.16 23.62
N ILE A 204 13.71 -9.34 23.59
CA ILE A 204 13.61 -8.17 22.71
C ILE A 204 14.51 -6.99 23.12
N TYR A 205 15.04 -7.00 24.35
CA TYR A 205 15.94 -5.97 24.88
C TYR A 205 17.41 -6.31 24.68
N THR A 206 17.77 -7.60 24.88
CA THR A 206 19.16 -8.05 24.87
C THR A 206 19.56 -8.84 23.65
N GLN A 207 18.58 -9.23 22.81
CA GLN A 207 18.75 -10.07 21.63
C GLN A 207 19.34 -11.47 21.93
N ARG A 208 19.27 -11.93 23.18
CA ARG A 208 19.78 -13.23 23.61
C ARG A 208 18.67 -14.28 23.60
N PRO A 209 18.98 -15.52 23.14
CA PRO A 209 18.05 -16.63 23.24
C PRO A 209 17.65 -16.89 24.69
N GLN A 210 16.36 -17.10 24.97
CA GLN A 210 15.84 -17.51 26.26
C GLN A 210 15.62 -19.02 26.32
N PRO A 211 15.90 -19.68 27.46
CA PRO A 211 15.57 -21.08 27.64
C PRO A 211 14.07 -21.32 27.41
N ASN A 212 13.72 -22.32 26.59
CA ASN A 212 12.35 -22.65 26.21
C ASN A 212 11.58 -21.53 25.49
N GLY A 213 12.23 -20.47 25.06
CA GLY A 213 11.60 -19.33 24.40
C GLY A 213 10.82 -19.69 23.12
N HIS A 214 11.14 -20.83 22.48
CA HIS A 214 10.42 -21.33 21.32
C HIS A 214 8.96 -21.72 21.60
N TYR A 215 8.53 -21.86 22.87
CA TYR A 215 7.14 -22.06 23.23
C TYR A 215 6.33 -20.75 23.24
N ASN A 216 6.97 -19.60 23.49
CA ASN A 216 6.28 -18.35 23.81
C ASN A 216 5.31 -17.91 22.72
N HIS A 217 5.70 -17.97 21.44
CA HIS A 217 4.81 -17.61 20.34
C HIS A 217 3.62 -18.58 20.19
N LEU A 218 3.82 -19.89 20.45
CA LEU A 218 2.74 -20.87 20.45
C LEU A 218 1.77 -20.65 21.61
N ASP A 219 2.30 -20.30 22.79
CA ASP A 219 1.49 -19.97 23.96
C ASP A 219 0.65 -18.73 23.71
N VAL A 220 1.20 -17.68 23.09
CA VAL A 220 0.43 -16.49 22.66
C VAL A 220 -0.70 -16.85 21.73
N ILE A 221 -0.44 -17.68 20.69
CA ILE A 221 -1.47 -18.13 19.76
C ILE A 221 -2.58 -18.88 20.50
N ASN A 222 -2.22 -19.79 21.40
CA ASN A 222 -3.18 -20.57 22.19
C ASN A 222 -4.01 -19.69 23.13
N LEU A 223 -3.38 -18.79 23.85
CA LEU A 223 -4.06 -17.86 24.77
C LEU A 223 -5.00 -16.91 24.01
N ALA A 224 -4.54 -16.34 22.88
CA ALA A 224 -5.37 -15.47 22.04
C ALA A 224 -6.59 -16.23 21.47
N ARG A 225 -6.42 -17.51 21.09
CA ARG A 225 -7.54 -18.36 20.67
C ARG A 225 -8.51 -18.66 21.80
N GLN A 226 -8.04 -18.86 23.04
CA GLN A 226 -8.88 -19.03 24.21
C GLN A 226 -9.71 -17.77 24.49
N SER A 227 -9.11 -16.58 24.33
CA SER A 227 -9.80 -15.29 24.48
C SER A 227 -10.77 -15.02 23.31
N GLY A 228 -10.63 -15.71 22.15
CA GLY A 228 -11.52 -15.61 21.00
C GLY A 228 -11.28 -14.41 20.08
N SER A 229 -10.58 -13.36 20.52
CA SER A 229 -10.19 -12.22 19.70
C SER A 229 -8.94 -11.54 20.24
N ILE A 230 -8.20 -10.84 19.37
CA ILE A 230 -7.03 -10.06 19.77
C ILE A 230 -7.39 -8.95 20.80
N PRO A 231 -8.46 -8.14 20.62
CA PRO A 231 -8.84 -7.18 21.65
C PRO A 231 -9.17 -7.81 23.00
N GLN A 232 -9.85 -8.95 23.02
CA GLN A 232 -10.16 -9.66 24.26
C GLN A 232 -8.90 -10.22 24.92
N PHE A 233 -7.96 -10.78 24.12
CA PHE A 233 -6.67 -11.26 24.61
C PHE A 233 -5.86 -10.13 25.28
N ILE A 234 -5.84 -8.94 24.68
CA ILE A 234 -5.19 -7.74 25.24
C ILE A 234 -5.78 -7.40 26.62
N GLN A 235 -7.10 -7.46 26.76
CA GLN A 235 -7.78 -7.19 28.04
C GLN A 235 -7.51 -8.30 29.07
N ASP A 236 -7.67 -9.56 28.70
CA ASP A 236 -7.53 -10.72 29.61
C ASP A 236 -6.12 -10.79 30.21
N HIS A 237 -5.11 -10.39 29.46
CA HIS A 237 -3.71 -10.45 29.86
C HIS A 237 -3.11 -9.08 30.24
N ASN A 238 -3.95 -8.02 30.32
CA ASN A 238 -3.54 -6.66 30.69
C ASN A 238 -2.33 -6.16 29.88
N ILE A 239 -2.33 -6.40 28.56
CA ILE A 239 -1.28 -5.93 27.64
C ILE A 239 -1.42 -4.42 27.50
N GLN A 240 -0.30 -3.69 27.64
CA GLN A 240 -0.27 -2.23 27.64
C GLN A 240 0.79 -1.63 26.72
N ASP A 241 1.49 -2.45 25.94
CA ASP A 241 2.52 -2.01 25.00
C ASP A 241 2.50 -2.80 23.70
N GLY A 242 3.13 -2.25 22.69
CA GLY A 242 3.31 -2.88 21.38
C GLY A 242 2.48 -2.29 20.26
N ILE A 243 2.79 -2.75 19.07
CA ILE A 243 2.20 -2.24 17.82
C ILE A 243 0.71 -2.60 17.74
N ILE A 244 0.40 -3.87 17.97
CA ILE A 244 -0.98 -4.38 17.89
C ILE A 244 -1.84 -3.80 19.00
N TYR A 245 -1.29 -3.72 20.23
CA TYR A 245 -1.97 -3.05 21.34
C TYR A 245 -2.33 -1.60 20.99
N SER A 246 -1.37 -0.81 20.53
CA SER A 246 -1.61 0.60 20.23
C SER A 246 -2.61 0.78 19.09
N CYS A 247 -2.56 -0.06 18.03
CA CYS A 247 -3.55 -0.04 16.97
C CYS A 247 -4.98 -0.34 17.49
N VAL A 248 -5.14 -1.33 18.38
CA VAL A 248 -6.44 -1.65 19.00
C VAL A 248 -6.91 -0.51 19.89
N ALA A 249 -6.04 0.02 20.76
CA ALA A 249 -6.36 1.09 21.69
C ALA A 249 -6.77 2.40 20.99
N HIS A 250 -6.16 2.71 19.84
CA HIS A 250 -6.44 3.90 19.05
C HIS A 250 -7.40 3.66 17.87
N HIS A 251 -8.05 2.49 17.82
CA HIS A 251 -9.02 2.12 16.77
C HIS A 251 -8.46 2.21 15.35
N VAL A 252 -7.16 1.97 15.19
CA VAL A 252 -6.53 1.86 13.86
C VAL A 252 -6.93 0.52 13.24
N PRO A 253 -7.52 0.50 12.05
CA PRO A 253 -7.92 -0.74 11.39
C PRO A 253 -6.68 -1.60 11.05
N ILE A 254 -6.81 -2.91 11.29
CA ILE A 254 -5.76 -3.90 11.06
C ILE A 254 -6.27 -4.95 10.09
N VAL A 255 -5.48 -5.27 9.07
CA VAL A 255 -5.68 -6.45 8.21
C VAL A 255 -4.51 -7.40 8.41
N LEU A 256 -4.82 -8.61 8.90
CA LEU A 256 -3.84 -9.69 9.07
C LEU A 256 -4.09 -10.78 8.02
N ALA A 257 -3.12 -11.00 7.15
CA ALA A 257 -3.17 -12.07 6.16
C ALA A 257 -2.48 -13.34 6.67
N GLY A 258 -3.12 -14.48 6.46
CA GLY A 258 -2.52 -15.78 6.73
C GLY A 258 -1.46 -16.17 5.71
N SER A 259 -0.65 -17.15 6.06
CA SER A 259 0.44 -17.69 5.24
C SER A 259 0.51 -19.21 5.39
N ILE A 260 1.00 -19.88 4.34
CA ILE A 260 1.28 -21.34 4.38
C ILE A 260 2.38 -21.70 5.40
N ARG A 261 3.05 -20.72 5.99
CA ARG A 261 4.10 -20.91 7.01
C ARG A 261 3.60 -20.75 8.45
N ASP A 262 2.31 -20.39 8.63
CA ASP A 262 1.79 -20.11 9.97
C ASP A 262 1.63 -21.41 10.78
N ASP A 263 2.15 -21.42 12.01
CA ASP A 263 2.00 -22.53 12.98
C ASP A 263 0.59 -22.59 13.59
N GLY A 264 -0.27 -21.76 13.13
CA GLY A 264 -1.65 -21.56 13.52
C GLY A 264 -1.94 -20.04 13.60
N PRO A 265 -3.05 -19.59 12.99
CA PRO A 265 -3.34 -18.17 12.96
C PRO A 265 -3.91 -17.69 14.30
N LEU A 266 -3.61 -16.44 14.64
CA LEU A 266 -4.35 -15.67 15.65
C LEU A 266 -5.82 -15.52 15.24
N PRO A 267 -6.74 -15.27 16.19
CA PRO A 267 -8.11 -14.88 15.85
C PRO A 267 -8.14 -13.63 14.97
N GLY A 268 -8.97 -13.65 13.93
CA GLY A 268 -9.11 -12.52 12.99
C GLY A 268 -8.09 -12.50 11.84
N VAL A 269 -7.16 -13.45 11.79
CA VAL A 269 -6.29 -13.64 10.61
C VAL A 269 -7.10 -14.26 9.48
N ILE A 270 -7.00 -13.63 8.29
CA ILE A 270 -7.72 -14.08 7.09
C ILE A 270 -6.88 -15.16 6.39
N GLY A 271 -7.32 -16.42 6.49
CA GLY A 271 -6.58 -17.57 5.93
C GLY A 271 -6.77 -17.77 4.42
N ASP A 272 -7.86 -17.27 3.84
CA ASP A 272 -8.09 -17.32 2.40
C ASP A 272 -7.33 -16.19 1.69
N ALA A 273 -6.48 -16.54 0.71
CA ALA A 273 -5.62 -15.59 0.02
C ALA A 273 -6.40 -14.52 -0.76
N TYR A 274 -7.54 -14.89 -1.35
CA TYR A 274 -8.35 -13.94 -2.12
C TYR A 274 -9.15 -13.01 -1.21
N GLN A 275 -9.66 -13.50 -0.11
CA GLN A 275 -10.33 -12.68 0.90
C GLN A 275 -9.32 -11.72 1.55
N ALA A 276 -8.10 -12.18 1.87
CA ALA A 276 -7.04 -11.33 2.39
C ALA A 276 -6.65 -10.22 1.38
N ALA A 277 -6.48 -10.58 0.10
CA ALA A 277 -6.22 -9.60 -0.96
C ALA A 277 -7.37 -8.59 -1.12
N GLY A 278 -8.63 -9.02 -1.00
CA GLY A 278 -9.80 -8.14 -0.99
C GLY A 278 -9.77 -7.14 0.16
N ALA A 279 -9.55 -7.61 1.40
CA ALA A 279 -9.47 -6.75 2.59
C ALA A 279 -8.30 -5.76 2.52
N MET A 280 -7.13 -6.19 2.02
CA MET A 280 -5.99 -5.31 1.77
C MET A 280 -6.33 -4.25 0.71
N ARG A 281 -6.99 -4.63 -0.39
CA ARG A 281 -7.45 -3.71 -1.44
C ARG A 281 -8.38 -2.64 -0.86
N ASP A 282 -9.34 -3.04 -0.05
CA ASP A 282 -10.29 -2.11 0.59
C ASP A 282 -9.58 -1.12 1.51
N MET A 283 -8.54 -1.55 2.22
CA MET A 283 -7.75 -0.66 3.08
C MET A 283 -6.95 0.38 2.29
N VAL A 284 -6.35 0.01 1.15
CA VAL A 284 -5.52 0.92 0.36
C VAL A 284 -6.30 1.72 -0.68
N ARG A 285 -7.56 1.39 -0.94
CA ARG A 285 -8.40 2.07 -1.94
C ARG A 285 -8.44 3.59 -1.74
N ASP A 286 -8.49 4.04 -0.50
CA ASP A 286 -8.51 5.46 -0.12
C ASP A 286 -7.23 5.93 0.58
N ALA A 287 -6.14 5.15 0.51
CA ALA A 287 -4.84 5.57 0.98
C ALA A 287 -4.27 6.71 0.13
N THR A 288 -3.41 7.52 0.73
CA THR A 288 -2.66 8.60 0.07
C THR A 288 -1.16 8.41 0.20
N CYS A 289 -0.75 7.61 1.18
CA CYS A 289 0.62 7.17 1.38
C CYS A 289 0.61 5.73 1.89
N VAL A 290 1.47 4.90 1.31
CA VAL A 290 1.68 3.51 1.75
C VAL A 290 3.16 3.31 2.06
N ILE A 291 3.46 2.77 3.23
CA ILE A 291 4.83 2.50 3.67
C ILE A 291 5.00 1.01 3.92
N CYS A 292 5.82 0.37 3.10
CA CYS A 292 6.07 -1.07 3.13
C CYS A 292 7.44 -1.37 3.77
N LEU A 293 7.47 -2.20 4.80
CA LEU A 293 8.62 -2.39 5.66
C LEU A 293 8.90 -3.88 5.88
N ALA A 294 10.10 -4.35 5.46
CA ALA A 294 10.63 -5.70 5.72
C ALA A 294 9.66 -6.85 5.39
N THR A 295 8.92 -6.75 4.30
CA THR A 295 8.04 -7.83 3.82
C THR A 295 7.92 -7.81 2.30
N MET A 296 8.56 -8.74 1.63
CA MET A 296 8.58 -8.77 0.16
C MET A 296 7.20 -9.11 -0.43
N LEU A 297 6.58 -10.18 0.03
CA LEU A 297 5.33 -10.66 -0.55
C LEU A 297 4.17 -9.67 -0.38
N HIS A 298 3.97 -9.16 0.84
CA HIS A 298 2.93 -8.19 1.12
C HIS A 298 3.20 -6.85 0.41
N THR A 299 4.46 -6.43 0.31
CA THR A 299 4.87 -5.23 -0.42
C THR A 299 4.52 -5.32 -1.90
N ILE A 300 4.86 -6.43 -2.57
CA ILE A 300 4.53 -6.64 -4.00
C ILE A 300 3.01 -6.73 -4.18
N ALA A 301 2.31 -7.48 -3.34
CA ALA A 301 0.86 -7.58 -3.40
C ALA A 301 0.19 -6.21 -3.22
N THR A 302 0.64 -5.43 -2.23
CA THR A 302 0.14 -4.08 -1.97
C THR A 302 0.41 -3.15 -3.15
N GLY A 303 1.62 -3.16 -3.72
CA GLY A 303 1.95 -2.35 -4.89
C GLY A 303 1.03 -2.62 -6.09
N ASN A 304 0.69 -3.89 -6.34
CA ASN A 304 -0.21 -4.26 -7.43
C ASN A 304 -1.67 -3.81 -7.20
N MET A 305 -2.12 -3.71 -5.94
CA MET A 305 -3.51 -3.36 -5.63
C MET A 305 -3.71 -1.91 -5.22
N THR A 306 -2.63 -1.17 -4.98
CA THR A 306 -2.69 0.23 -4.54
C THR A 306 -2.94 1.14 -5.73
N PRO A 307 -3.89 2.09 -5.65
CA PRO A 307 -4.06 3.11 -6.67
C PRO A 307 -2.81 3.99 -6.79
N CYS A 308 -2.47 4.45 -7.99
CA CYS A 308 -1.35 5.39 -8.18
C CYS A 308 -1.74 6.85 -8.04
N PHE A 309 -3.03 7.15 -8.10
CA PHE A 309 -3.60 8.48 -7.82
C PHE A 309 -4.95 8.36 -7.11
N ARG A 310 -5.40 9.47 -6.56
CA ARG A 310 -6.74 9.60 -5.98
C ARG A 310 -7.45 10.83 -6.54
N VAL A 311 -8.75 10.69 -6.70
CA VAL A 311 -9.67 11.80 -6.93
C VAL A 311 -10.35 12.13 -5.61
N LEU A 312 -10.06 13.30 -5.04
CA LEU A 312 -10.66 13.76 -3.79
C LEU A 312 -12.11 14.23 -4.01
N ALA A 313 -12.84 14.44 -2.92
CA ALA A 313 -14.25 14.86 -2.99
C ALA A 313 -14.47 16.22 -3.68
N ASP A 314 -13.47 17.10 -3.63
CA ASP A 314 -13.48 18.40 -4.32
C ASP A 314 -13.06 18.32 -5.80
N GLY A 315 -12.78 17.11 -6.31
CA GLY A 315 -12.32 16.87 -7.66
C GLY A 315 -10.81 16.98 -7.86
N THR A 316 -10.04 17.31 -6.83
CA THR A 316 -8.59 17.36 -6.90
C THR A 316 -8.03 15.96 -7.17
N ILE A 317 -7.17 15.85 -8.18
CA ILE A 317 -6.43 14.62 -8.49
C ILE A 317 -5.04 14.74 -7.86
N ARG A 318 -4.67 13.78 -7.02
CA ARG A 318 -3.37 13.76 -6.36
C ARG A 318 -2.67 12.42 -6.51
N PRO A 319 -1.32 12.38 -6.59
CA PRO A 319 -0.59 11.12 -6.59
C PRO A 319 -0.71 10.43 -5.21
N LEU A 320 -0.61 9.10 -5.22
CA LEU A 320 -0.39 8.30 -4.04
C LEU A 320 1.11 8.00 -3.93
N TYR A 321 1.65 8.11 -2.72
CA TYR A 321 3.05 7.87 -2.43
C TYR A 321 3.28 6.46 -1.90
N ILE A 322 4.26 5.74 -2.45
CA ILE A 322 4.68 4.45 -1.92
C ILE A 322 6.15 4.53 -1.50
N TYR A 323 6.42 4.16 -0.27
CA TYR A 323 7.78 3.96 0.24
C TYR A 323 8.01 2.49 0.54
N THR A 324 9.13 1.96 0.05
CA THR A 324 9.58 0.61 0.36
C THR A 324 10.90 0.67 1.09
N VAL A 325 10.96 0.05 2.25
CA VAL A 325 12.15 0.00 3.09
C VAL A 325 12.48 -1.44 3.42
N ASP A 326 13.67 -1.86 3.06
CA ASP A 326 14.20 -3.18 3.37
C ASP A 326 15.73 -3.13 3.41
N ALA A 327 16.34 -4.07 4.10
CA ALA A 327 17.80 -4.24 4.09
C ALA A 327 18.30 -4.84 2.78
N ASP A 328 17.44 -5.49 2.01
CA ASP A 328 17.75 -6.13 0.72
C ASP A 328 17.32 -5.24 -0.45
N GLU A 329 18.29 -4.76 -1.22
CA GLU A 329 18.08 -3.94 -2.41
C GLU A 329 17.20 -4.62 -3.48
N PHE A 330 17.27 -5.93 -3.60
CA PHE A 330 16.45 -6.68 -4.55
C PHE A 330 14.96 -6.58 -4.23
N VAL A 331 14.62 -6.58 -2.94
CA VAL A 331 13.23 -6.45 -2.47
C VAL A 331 12.67 -5.08 -2.81
N VAL A 332 13.42 -4.02 -2.54
CA VAL A 332 12.96 -2.64 -2.78
C VAL A 332 12.85 -2.31 -4.25
N ASN A 333 13.75 -2.83 -5.10
CA ASN A 333 13.76 -2.54 -6.53
C ASN A 333 12.60 -3.20 -7.30
N LYS A 334 12.05 -4.31 -6.82
CA LYS A 334 10.92 -4.97 -7.47
C LYS A 334 9.65 -4.12 -7.57
N LEU A 335 9.50 -3.13 -6.70
CA LEU A 335 8.35 -2.23 -6.75
C LEU A 335 8.54 -1.03 -7.68
N LEU A 336 9.78 -0.69 -8.05
CA LEU A 336 10.03 0.36 -9.03
C LEU A 336 9.43 0.04 -10.40
N ASP A 337 9.32 -1.25 -10.71
CA ASP A 337 8.77 -1.73 -11.97
C ASP A 337 7.23 -1.90 -11.95
N ARG A 338 6.58 -1.67 -10.81
CA ARG A 338 5.17 -1.96 -10.62
C ARG A 338 4.45 -0.93 -9.74
N GLY A 339 3.38 -0.39 -10.23
CA GLY A 339 2.25 0.04 -9.40
C GLY A 339 2.26 1.45 -8.84
N SER A 340 3.27 2.31 -9.02
CA SER A 340 3.14 3.70 -8.55
C SER A 340 3.97 4.70 -9.31
N LEU A 341 3.34 5.87 -9.58
CA LEU A 341 4.01 7.05 -10.17
C LEU A 341 5.05 7.68 -9.23
N SER A 342 5.02 7.35 -7.95
CA SER A 342 5.85 7.97 -6.90
C SER A 342 6.42 6.95 -5.92
N ALA A 343 6.87 5.80 -6.41
CA ALA A 343 7.55 4.81 -5.58
C ALA A 343 8.96 5.30 -5.21
N LYS A 344 9.27 5.28 -3.91
CA LYS A 344 10.61 5.56 -3.37
C LYS A 344 11.11 4.36 -2.59
N THR A 345 12.40 4.10 -2.72
CA THR A 345 13.06 2.96 -2.06
C THR A 345 14.15 3.44 -1.11
N ILE A 346 14.20 2.86 0.08
CA ILE A 346 15.24 3.14 1.08
C ILE A 346 15.84 1.79 1.51
N VAL A 347 17.12 1.59 1.22
CA VAL A 347 17.83 0.36 1.61
C VAL A 347 18.44 0.57 2.98
N THR A 348 17.80 0.04 4.01
CA THR A 348 18.27 0.15 5.39
C THR A 348 17.60 -0.89 6.28
N ASN A 349 18.11 -1.06 7.50
CA ASN A 349 17.40 -1.82 8.54
C ASN A 349 16.12 -1.08 8.94
N VAL A 350 14.99 -1.80 8.96
CA VAL A 350 13.68 -1.20 9.24
C VAL A 350 13.50 -0.75 10.68
N GLN A 351 14.23 -1.35 11.62
CA GLN A 351 14.22 -0.96 13.03
C GLN A 351 14.93 0.39 13.22
N ASP A 352 16.08 0.58 12.57
CA ASP A 352 16.76 1.87 12.52
C ASP A 352 15.90 2.93 11.82
N PHE A 353 15.26 2.54 10.70
CA PHE A 353 14.40 3.42 9.93
C PHE A 353 13.29 4.03 10.79
N ILE A 354 12.50 3.18 11.48
CA ILE A 354 11.36 3.68 12.27
C ILE A 354 11.82 4.56 13.43
N THR A 355 12.92 4.22 14.07
CA THR A 355 13.50 5.01 15.15
C THR A 355 13.95 6.40 14.68
N ILE A 356 14.59 6.49 13.51
CA ILE A 356 14.99 7.76 12.90
C ILE A 356 13.77 8.60 12.55
N VAL A 357 12.75 7.99 11.92
CA VAL A 357 11.51 8.68 11.53
C VAL A 357 10.77 9.19 12.77
N ALA A 358 10.60 8.37 13.79
CA ALA A 358 9.90 8.74 15.01
C ALA A 358 10.60 9.91 15.75
N ARG A 359 11.93 9.89 15.85
CA ARG A 359 12.74 11.01 16.40
C ARG A 359 12.60 12.27 15.55
N GLY A 360 12.68 12.15 14.23
CA GLY A 360 12.55 13.28 13.31
C GLY A 360 11.16 13.91 13.33
N LEU A 361 10.12 13.13 13.60
CA LEU A 361 8.76 13.59 13.83
C LEU A 361 8.52 14.08 15.27
N LYS A 362 9.49 13.88 16.17
CA LYS A 362 9.44 14.27 17.61
C LYS A 362 8.31 13.57 18.36
N VAL A 363 8.09 12.29 18.08
CA VAL A 363 7.12 11.48 18.81
C VAL A 363 7.78 10.59 19.86
N ILE A 364 9.10 10.44 19.79
CA ILE A 364 9.97 9.85 20.82
C ILE A 364 11.16 10.75 21.10
#